data_a41d3300b3530ee1e5cf53be45909357
#
_entry.id   a41d3300b3530ee1e5cf53be45909357
#
_cell.length_a   1.000
_cell.length_b   1.000
_cell.length_c   1.000
_cell.angle_alpha   90.00
_cell.angle_beta   90.00
_cell.angle_gamma   90.00
#
_symmetry.space_group_name_H-M   'P 1'
#
loop_
_entity.id
_entity.type
_entity.pdbx_description
1 polymer ?
#
loop_
_entity_poly.entity_id
_entity_poly.type
_entity_poly.pdbx_seq_one_letter_code
_entity_poly.pdbx_strand_id
1 'polypeptide(L)'
;MKVRFNYWYNAVLTALLSMLGYSCSLSDPDGPVEYGTPSANFEVKGCVTDEAGVPVQGIKTLVKLVETYDNKVHVEGMDSVLTSESGNYQLKYGGSAFDRRMKLIVKDIDGPANGGQFKSDTLDIDFDKAVKVKNGDGHWFMGDYEITKNVQLKKEQ
;
A
#
# COMPACT_ATOMS: atom_id res chain seq x y z
N MET A 1 -53.95 39.14 0.40
CA MET A 1 -53.13 39.37 1.63
C MET A 1 -52.18 38.22 1.99
N LYS A 2 -52.41 36.99 1.57
CA LYS A 2 -51.56 35.81 1.87
C LYS A 2 -50.18 35.83 1.19
N VAL A 3 -50.04 36.40 0.02
CA VAL A 3 -48.79 36.37 -0.77
C VAL A 3 -47.69 37.27 -0.19
N ARG A 4 -48.01 38.37 0.45
CA ARG A 4 -47.01 39.29 1.06
C ARG A 4 -46.41 38.78 2.32
N PHE A 5 -47.13 37.96 3.09
CA PHE A 5 -46.64 37.36 4.33
C PHE A 5 -45.60 36.26 4.03
N ASN A 6 -45.84 35.47 2.99
CA ASN A 6 -44.88 34.46 2.55
C ASN A 6 -43.56 35.07 2.00
N TYR A 7 -43.65 36.24 1.36
CA TYR A 7 -42.48 36.94 0.82
C TYR A 7 -41.54 37.44 1.93
N TRP A 8 -42.11 38.04 2.95
CA TRP A 8 -41.36 38.52 4.11
C TRP A 8 -40.78 37.37 4.92
N TYR A 9 -41.53 36.31 5.12
CA TYR A 9 -41.05 35.09 5.83
C TYR A 9 -39.92 34.43 5.07
N ASN A 10 -40.02 34.26 3.77
CA ASN A 10 -38.94 33.71 2.93
C ASN A 10 -37.70 34.61 2.94
N ALA A 11 -37.83 35.92 2.93
CA ALA A 11 -36.70 36.85 3.02
C ALA A 11 -35.95 36.74 4.35
N VAL A 12 -36.70 36.63 5.47
CA VAL A 12 -36.11 36.43 6.79
C VAL A 12 -35.42 35.05 6.90
N LEU A 13 -36.06 34.02 6.34
CA LEU A 13 -35.50 32.67 6.34
C LEU A 13 -34.21 32.59 5.50
N THR A 14 -34.21 33.26 4.33
CA THR A 14 -33.02 33.33 3.47
C THR A 14 -31.88 34.09 4.16
N ALA A 15 -32.20 35.18 4.85
CA ALA A 15 -31.21 35.95 5.60
C ALA A 15 -30.63 35.14 6.77
N LEU A 16 -31.46 34.36 7.48
CA LEU A 16 -30.98 33.46 8.54
C LEU A 16 -30.13 32.30 8.00
N LEU A 17 -30.55 31.69 6.88
CA LEU A 17 -29.78 30.63 6.23
C LEU A 17 -28.45 31.13 5.67
N SER A 18 -28.40 32.36 5.13
CA SER A 18 -27.14 32.96 4.70
C SER A 18 -26.21 33.28 5.88
N MET A 19 -26.74 33.70 7.02
CA MET A 19 -25.93 33.88 8.24
C MET A 19 -25.35 32.55 8.76
N LEU A 20 -26.14 31.49 8.71
CA LEU A 20 -25.69 30.15 9.10
C LEU A 20 -24.72 29.54 8.08
N GLY A 21 -24.90 29.81 6.79
CA GLY A 21 -24.03 29.37 5.72
C GLY A 21 -22.69 30.15 5.62
N TYR A 22 -22.67 31.40 6.07
CA TYR A 22 -21.44 32.19 6.12
C TYR A 22 -20.43 31.72 7.17
N SER A 23 -20.87 30.89 8.09
CA SER A 23 -19.97 30.27 9.07
C SER A 23 -19.09 29.16 8.49
N CYS A 24 -19.35 28.68 7.27
CA CYS A 24 -18.54 27.65 6.59
C CYS A 24 -17.58 28.20 5.52
N SER A 25 -17.48 29.49 5.36
CA SER A 25 -16.57 30.10 4.40
C SER A 25 -15.95 31.29 5.04
N LEU A 26 -14.71 31.19 5.39
CA LEU A 26 -13.69 32.19 5.14
C LEU A 26 -12.50 31.94 6.04
N SER A 27 -11.41 31.57 5.38
CA SER A 27 -10.05 31.65 5.88
C SER A 27 -9.83 30.99 7.24
N ASP A 28 -9.85 29.68 7.21
CA ASP A 28 -9.01 28.95 8.15
C ASP A 28 -7.57 29.34 7.80
N PRO A 29 -6.86 30.09 8.65
CA PRO A 29 -5.47 30.47 8.40
C PRO A 29 -4.54 29.25 8.30
N ASP A 30 -5.03 28.06 8.69
CA ASP A 30 -4.29 26.82 8.68
C ASP A 30 -4.57 25.94 7.44
N GLY A 31 -5.39 26.41 6.48
CA GLY A 31 -5.75 25.67 5.25
C GLY A 31 -6.73 24.51 5.50
N PRO A 32 -7.09 23.76 4.46
CA PRO A 32 -7.98 22.61 4.61
C PRO A 32 -7.32 21.56 5.48
N VAL A 33 -7.96 21.21 6.61
CA VAL A 33 -7.53 20.06 7.44
C VAL A 33 -7.78 18.78 6.65
N GLU A 34 -6.72 18.16 6.19
CA GLU A 34 -6.78 16.84 5.59
C GLU A 34 -6.93 15.80 6.70
N TYR A 35 -8.09 15.12 6.71
CA TYR A 35 -8.31 13.97 7.58
C TYR A 35 -7.95 12.70 6.81
N GLY A 36 -6.94 11.96 7.27
CA GLY A 36 -6.52 10.72 6.63
C GLY A 36 -5.21 10.20 7.19
N THR A 37 -4.81 9.04 6.71
CA THR A 37 -3.50 8.47 6.98
C THR A 37 -2.55 8.83 5.85
N PRO A 38 -1.33 9.33 6.13
CA PRO A 38 -0.32 9.53 5.11
C PRO A 38 -0.12 8.25 4.29
N SER A 39 -0.05 8.41 2.97
CA SER A 39 0.11 7.31 2.03
C SER A 39 1.52 7.24 1.45
N ALA A 40 1.93 6.05 1.03
CA ALA A 40 3.16 5.83 0.30
C ALA A 40 2.99 4.67 -0.69
N ASN A 41 3.84 4.63 -1.71
CA ASN A 41 3.97 3.46 -2.55
C ASN A 41 5.22 2.67 -2.15
N PHE A 42 5.09 1.36 -2.23
CA PHE A 42 6.13 0.42 -1.87
C PHE A 42 6.38 -0.55 -3.02
N GLU A 43 7.64 -0.82 -3.29
CA GLU A 43 8.07 -1.77 -4.30
C GLU A 43 9.06 -2.76 -3.70
N VAL A 44 8.78 -4.06 -3.87
CA VAL A 44 9.70 -5.15 -3.56
C VAL A 44 10.06 -5.84 -4.87
N LYS A 45 11.34 -5.86 -5.19
CA LYS A 45 11.84 -6.54 -6.39
C LYS A 45 13.04 -7.42 -6.07
N GLY A 46 13.35 -8.35 -6.95
CA GLY A 46 14.51 -9.21 -6.78
C GLY A 46 14.53 -10.36 -7.77
N CYS A 47 15.44 -11.28 -7.52
CA CYS A 47 15.60 -12.51 -8.29
C CYS A 47 15.47 -13.72 -7.35
N VAL A 48 14.77 -14.75 -7.81
CA VAL A 48 14.72 -16.06 -7.17
C VAL A 48 15.65 -17.00 -7.89
N THR A 49 16.55 -17.65 -7.16
CA THR A 49 17.50 -18.62 -7.67
C THR A 49 17.44 -19.93 -6.90
N ASP A 50 17.95 -20.99 -7.47
CA ASP A 50 18.25 -22.23 -6.74
C ASP A 50 19.59 -22.13 -5.97
N GLU A 51 19.97 -23.23 -5.29
CA GLU A 51 21.23 -23.32 -4.53
C GLU A 51 22.50 -23.19 -5.38
N ALA A 52 22.40 -23.47 -6.70
CA ALA A 52 23.48 -23.29 -7.66
C ALA A 52 23.54 -21.87 -8.25
N GLY A 53 22.61 -21.00 -7.89
CA GLY A 53 22.49 -19.64 -8.40
C GLY A 53 21.78 -19.57 -9.76
N VAL A 54 21.13 -20.65 -10.20
CA VAL A 54 20.35 -20.66 -11.45
C VAL A 54 18.99 -20.00 -11.20
N PRO A 55 18.57 -19.05 -12.05
CA PRO A 55 17.26 -18.42 -11.93
C PRO A 55 16.11 -19.45 -12.01
N VAL A 56 15.09 -19.28 -11.17
CA VAL A 56 13.92 -20.17 -11.14
C VAL A 56 12.68 -19.41 -11.60
N GLN A 57 12.08 -19.90 -12.68
CA GLN A 57 10.80 -19.40 -13.22
C GLN A 57 9.61 -20.00 -12.50
N GLY A 58 8.47 -19.31 -12.54
CA GLY A 58 7.17 -19.86 -12.10
C GLY A 58 6.95 -19.87 -10.59
N ILE A 59 7.90 -19.36 -9.83
CA ILE A 59 7.76 -19.23 -8.37
C ILE A 59 6.78 -18.10 -8.04
N LYS A 60 5.74 -18.42 -7.28
CA LYS A 60 4.81 -17.42 -6.76
C LYS A 60 5.45 -16.62 -5.63
N THR A 61 5.65 -15.34 -5.88
CA THR A 61 6.06 -14.37 -4.86
C THR A 61 4.86 -13.54 -4.44
N LEU A 62 4.71 -13.28 -3.16
CA LEU A 62 3.64 -12.43 -2.65
C LEU A 62 4.09 -11.66 -1.43
N VAL A 63 3.64 -10.41 -1.31
CA VAL A 63 3.86 -9.57 -0.13
C VAL A 63 2.62 -9.54 0.72
N LYS A 64 2.79 -9.70 2.03
CA LYS A 64 1.75 -9.58 3.03
C LYS A 64 2.12 -8.54 4.07
N LEU A 65 1.20 -7.66 4.38
CA LEU A 65 1.25 -6.84 5.57
C LEU A 65 0.91 -7.72 6.78
N VAL A 66 1.70 -7.60 7.83
CA VAL A 66 1.49 -8.31 9.09
C VAL A 66 1.44 -7.28 10.21
N GLU A 67 0.25 -7.01 10.69
CA GLU A 67 0.03 -6.10 11.80
C GLU A 67 -0.40 -6.86 13.04
N THR A 68 0.01 -6.37 14.19
CA THR A 68 -0.48 -6.88 15.47
C THR A 68 -1.16 -5.73 16.18
N TYR A 69 -2.48 -5.81 16.25
CA TYR A 69 -3.23 -4.87 17.04
C TYR A 69 -4.27 -5.62 17.90
N ASP A 70 -4.54 -5.11 19.09
CA ASP A 70 -5.44 -5.72 20.09
C ASP A 70 -5.06 -7.19 20.41
N ASN A 71 -3.75 -7.48 20.51
CA ASN A 71 -3.18 -8.82 20.70
C ASN A 71 -3.59 -9.87 19.63
N LYS A 72 -4.09 -9.41 18.47
CA LYS A 72 -4.41 -10.27 17.33
C LYS A 72 -3.50 -9.93 16.15
N VAL A 73 -3.07 -10.98 15.46
CA VAL A 73 -2.28 -10.84 14.22
C VAL A 73 -3.23 -10.71 13.05
N HIS A 74 -3.15 -9.60 12.34
CA HIS A 74 -3.86 -9.34 11.10
C HIS A 74 -2.90 -9.52 9.94
N VAL A 75 -3.33 -10.27 8.92
CA VAL A 75 -2.50 -10.56 7.73
C VAL A 75 -3.31 -10.20 6.50
N GLU A 76 -2.81 -9.26 5.73
CA GLU A 76 -3.43 -8.83 4.47
C GLU A 76 -2.48 -9.07 3.30
N GLY A 77 -2.98 -9.69 2.23
CA GLY A 77 -2.23 -9.86 0.99
C GLY A 77 -2.28 -8.59 0.16
N MET A 78 -1.12 -8.05 -0.21
CA MET A 78 -1.02 -6.79 -0.94
C MET A 78 -0.89 -7.01 -2.44
N ASP A 79 0.06 -7.84 -2.86
CA ASP A 79 0.33 -8.12 -4.28
C ASP A 79 0.97 -9.49 -4.45
N SER A 80 0.83 -10.09 -5.64
CA SER A 80 1.49 -11.36 -5.96
C SER A 80 1.81 -11.48 -7.46
N VAL A 81 2.99 -12.04 -7.76
CA VAL A 81 3.45 -12.27 -9.13
C VAL A 81 4.22 -13.59 -9.23
N LEU A 82 4.28 -14.17 -10.42
CA LEU A 82 5.18 -15.28 -10.73
C LEU A 82 6.53 -14.74 -11.22
N THR A 83 7.62 -15.44 -10.85
CA THR A 83 8.94 -15.12 -11.39
C THR A 83 9.00 -15.37 -12.88
N SER A 84 9.70 -14.47 -13.59
CA SER A 84 9.98 -14.58 -15.02
C SER A 84 10.97 -15.71 -15.33
N GLU A 85 11.23 -15.97 -16.63
CA GLU A 85 12.27 -16.91 -17.08
C GLU A 85 13.66 -16.60 -16.50
N SER A 86 13.95 -15.33 -16.23
CA SER A 86 15.19 -14.90 -15.58
C SER A 86 15.10 -14.88 -14.04
N GLY A 87 14.06 -15.49 -13.46
CA GLY A 87 13.84 -15.55 -12.03
C GLY A 87 13.42 -14.21 -11.38
N ASN A 88 13.25 -13.15 -12.16
CA ASN A 88 12.94 -11.83 -11.62
C ASN A 88 11.47 -11.70 -11.21
N TYR A 89 11.25 -10.93 -10.16
CA TYR A 89 9.92 -10.54 -9.70
C TYR A 89 9.88 -9.06 -9.29
N GLN A 90 8.70 -8.46 -9.35
CA GLN A 90 8.43 -7.09 -8.93
C GLN A 90 7.01 -7.00 -8.40
N LEU A 91 6.88 -6.60 -7.15
CA LEU A 91 5.62 -6.46 -6.41
C LEU A 91 5.45 -5.00 -6.03
N LYS A 92 4.27 -4.44 -6.27
CA LYS A 92 3.96 -3.03 -5.97
C LYS A 92 2.67 -2.93 -5.20
N TYR A 93 2.64 -2.08 -4.19
CA TYR A 93 1.40 -1.73 -3.53
C TYR A 93 1.44 -0.29 -3.02
N GLY A 94 0.27 0.32 -2.91
CA GLY A 94 0.08 1.60 -2.24
C GLY A 94 -0.71 1.40 -0.96
N GLY A 95 -0.29 2.05 0.11
CA GLY A 95 -0.92 1.91 1.40
C GLY A 95 -0.54 3.00 2.38
N SER A 96 -0.77 2.75 3.66
CA SER A 96 -0.35 3.64 4.72
C SER A 96 1.18 3.80 4.73
N ALA A 97 1.65 5.03 4.89
CA ALA A 97 3.08 5.30 5.02
C ALA A 97 3.71 4.67 6.28
N PHE A 98 2.89 4.16 7.18
CA PHE A 98 3.31 3.46 8.39
C PHE A 98 3.44 1.94 8.22
N ASP A 99 2.99 1.38 7.09
CA ASP A 99 3.06 -0.04 6.74
C ASP A 99 4.49 -0.42 6.35
N ARG A 100 5.40 -0.38 7.31
CA ARG A 100 6.84 -0.53 7.08
C ARG A 100 7.35 -1.96 7.19
N ARG A 101 6.57 -2.85 7.79
CA ARG A 101 6.98 -4.24 8.04
C ARG A 101 6.06 -5.23 7.36
N MET A 102 6.63 -6.03 6.50
CA MET A 102 5.92 -6.99 5.69
C MET A 102 6.63 -8.32 5.63
N LYS A 103 5.93 -9.31 5.12
CA LYS A 103 6.46 -10.64 4.81
C LYS A 103 6.45 -10.83 3.29
N LEU A 104 7.60 -11.18 2.73
CA LEU A 104 7.70 -11.73 1.39
C LEU A 104 7.59 -13.26 1.51
N ILE A 105 6.57 -13.81 0.90
CA ILE A 105 6.37 -15.26 0.83
C ILE A 105 6.71 -15.70 -0.58
N VAL A 106 7.55 -16.71 -0.67
CA VAL A 106 8.02 -17.30 -1.93
C VAL A 106 7.59 -18.76 -1.94
N LYS A 107 6.76 -19.15 -2.90
CA LYS A 107 6.15 -20.46 -2.96
C LYS A 107 6.22 -21.06 -4.36
N ASP A 108 6.74 -22.26 -4.44
CA ASP A 108 6.60 -23.09 -5.62
C ASP A 108 5.14 -23.58 -5.75
N ILE A 109 4.55 -23.38 -6.92
CA ILE A 109 3.16 -23.75 -7.20
C ILE A 109 3.01 -24.69 -8.41
N ASP A 110 4.09 -24.93 -9.15
CA ASP A 110 4.10 -25.79 -10.33
C ASP A 110 4.80 -27.15 -10.09
N GLY A 111 5.34 -27.34 -8.88
CA GLY A 111 5.94 -28.60 -8.43
C GLY A 111 7.24 -28.92 -9.18
N PRO A 112 7.37 -30.11 -9.79
CA PRO A 112 8.62 -30.53 -10.42
C PRO A 112 8.94 -29.81 -11.74
N ALA A 113 8.06 -28.92 -12.22
CA ALA A 113 8.34 -28.10 -13.41
C ALA A 113 9.42 -27.04 -13.11
N ASN A 114 9.97 -26.40 -14.13
CA ASN A 114 10.89 -25.28 -14.04
C ASN A 114 12.12 -25.49 -13.12
N GLY A 115 12.70 -26.69 -13.14
CA GLY A 115 13.96 -26.95 -12.45
C GLY A 115 13.86 -27.81 -11.21
N GLY A 116 12.66 -28.29 -10.86
CA GLY A 116 12.37 -29.17 -9.73
C GLY A 116 11.53 -28.51 -8.66
N GLN A 117 11.10 -29.26 -7.68
CA GLN A 117 10.25 -28.80 -6.61
C GLN A 117 11.08 -28.07 -5.53
N PHE A 118 10.62 -26.91 -5.11
CA PHE A 118 11.31 -26.05 -4.15
C PHE A 118 10.52 -25.83 -2.86
N LYS A 119 11.23 -25.77 -1.75
CA LYS A 119 10.63 -25.43 -0.45
C LYS A 119 10.20 -23.97 -0.42
N SER A 120 8.99 -23.75 0.10
CA SER A 120 8.52 -22.38 0.35
C SER A 120 9.37 -21.68 1.38
N ASP A 121 9.58 -20.38 1.21
CA ASP A 121 10.29 -19.54 2.16
C ASP A 121 9.52 -18.29 2.50
N THR A 122 9.79 -17.68 3.65
CA THR A 122 9.18 -16.46 4.13
C THR A 122 10.22 -15.55 4.73
N LEU A 123 10.37 -14.36 4.16
CA LEU A 123 11.37 -13.38 4.54
C LEU A 123 10.73 -12.11 5.09
N ASP A 124 11.39 -11.49 6.05
CA ASP A 124 10.99 -10.18 6.54
C ASP A 124 11.43 -9.08 5.57
N ILE A 125 10.52 -8.17 5.30
CA ILE A 125 10.74 -6.94 4.57
C ILE A 125 10.54 -5.76 5.51
N ASP A 126 11.58 -4.95 5.65
CA ASP A 126 11.62 -3.77 6.51
C ASP A 126 11.83 -2.54 5.64
N PHE A 127 10.76 -1.80 5.36
CA PHE A 127 10.82 -0.59 4.53
C PHE A 127 11.48 0.61 5.22
N ASP A 128 11.82 0.53 6.50
CA ASP A 128 12.70 1.52 7.14
C ASP A 128 14.12 1.50 6.53
N LYS A 129 14.48 0.38 5.86
CA LYS A 129 15.75 0.18 5.14
C LYS A 129 15.63 0.36 3.63
N ALA A 130 14.44 0.72 3.13
CA ALA A 130 14.21 0.90 1.71
C ALA A 130 14.83 2.19 1.18
N VAL A 131 15.13 2.20 -0.11
CA VAL A 131 15.57 3.39 -0.81
C VAL A 131 14.33 4.19 -1.20
N LYS A 132 14.30 5.48 -0.85
CA LYS A 132 13.28 6.40 -1.32
C LYS A 132 13.62 6.83 -2.74
N VAL A 133 12.86 6.36 -3.73
CA VAL A 133 13.12 6.60 -5.15
C VAL A 133 12.35 7.80 -5.71
N LYS A 134 11.31 8.25 -5.01
CA LYS A 134 10.56 9.45 -5.35
C LYS A 134 10.13 10.17 -4.08
N ASN A 135 10.25 11.50 -4.10
CA ASN A 135 9.77 12.33 -2.99
C ASN A 135 8.24 12.38 -2.98
N GLY A 136 7.68 12.61 -1.80
CA GLY A 136 6.28 12.92 -1.63
C GLY A 136 5.91 14.30 -2.19
N ASP A 137 4.64 14.63 -2.09
CA ASP A 137 4.08 15.91 -2.58
C ASP A 137 4.13 17.05 -1.55
N GLY A 138 4.68 16.78 -0.38
CA GLY A 138 4.72 17.74 0.75
C GLY A 138 3.45 17.79 1.59
N HIS A 139 2.46 16.96 1.24
CA HIS A 139 1.20 16.79 1.97
C HIS A 139 1.11 15.38 2.58
N TRP A 140 0.13 14.61 2.13
CA TRP A 140 -0.13 13.27 2.67
C TRP A 140 0.57 12.14 1.92
N PHE A 141 1.08 12.38 0.72
CA PHE A 141 1.86 11.40 -0.01
C PHE A 141 3.32 11.48 0.38
N MET A 142 3.84 10.44 1.01
CA MET A 142 5.19 10.39 1.56
C MET A 142 6.25 9.99 0.52
N GLY A 143 5.84 9.54 -0.67
CA GLY A 143 6.73 9.16 -1.77
C GLY A 143 6.73 7.67 -2.08
N ASP A 144 7.64 7.27 -2.98
CA ASP A 144 7.82 5.89 -3.42
C ASP A 144 9.08 5.31 -2.77
N TYR A 145 8.96 4.11 -2.23
CA TYR A 145 10.02 3.36 -1.54
C TYR A 145 10.27 2.03 -2.22
N GLU A 146 11.54 1.66 -2.39
CA GLU A 146 11.97 0.46 -3.08
C GLU A 146 12.92 -0.35 -2.20
N ILE A 147 12.74 -1.67 -2.20
CA ILE A 147 13.67 -2.61 -1.58
C ILE A 147 13.98 -3.76 -2.54
N THR A 148 15.24 -4.12 -2.67
CA THR A 148 15.66 -5.30 -3.44
C THR A 148 15.88 -6.47 -2.50
N LYS A 149 15.22 -7.60 -2.77
CA LYS A 149 15.34 -8.83 -1.99
C LYS A 149 15.54 -10.02 -2.91
N ASN A 150 16.76 -10.53 -3.01
CA ASN A 150 17.06 -11.78 -3.72
C ASN A 150 16.78 -12.96 -2.80
N VAL A 151 16.26 -14.04 -3.36
CA VAL A 151 15.88 -15.25 -2.62
C VAL A 151 16.55 -16.46 -3.24
N GLN A 152 17.17 -17.30 -2.42
CA GLN A 152 17.72 -18.57 -2.84
C GLN A 152 16.86 -19.69 -2.26
N LEU A 153 16.24 -20.48 -3.11
CA LEU A 153 15.37 -21.59 -2.72
C LEU A 153 16.14 -22.90 -2.64
N LYS A 154 15.74 -23.73 -1.69
CA LYS A 154 16.25 -25.10 -1.53
C LYS A 154 15.26 -26.07 -2.20
N LYS A 155 15.82 -27.07 -2.88
CA LYS A 155 15.00 -28.15 -3.43
C LYS A 155 14.35 -28.98 -2.31
N GLU A 156 13.14 -29.44 -2.55
CA GLU A 156 12.54 -30.49 -1.74
C GLU A 156 13.27 -31.80 -2.03
N GLN A 157 13.60 -32.51 -0.95
CA GLN A 157 14.24 -33.85 -1.03
C GLN A 157 13.16 -34.92 -1.14
#